data_f439de9418a42065eebc77deb469f518
#
_entry.id   f439de9418a42065eebc77deb469f518
#
_cell.length_a   1.000
_cell.length_b   1.000
_cell.length_c   1.000
_cell.angle_alpha   90.00
_cell.angle_beta   90.00
_cell.angle_gamma   90.00
#
_symmetry.space_group_name_H-M   'P 1'
#
loop_
_entity.id
_entity.type
_entity.pdbx_description
1 polymer ?
#
loop_
_entity_poly.entity_id
_entity_poly.type
_entity_poly.pdbx_seq_one_letter_code
_entity_poly.pdbx_strand_id
1 'polypeptide(L)'
;MSKELMQMNIQRAQLRIEAEKEEVAKGSMRQRYHFMPQAGWMNDPNGLLYYKGKYHFFFQHNPYSSFWDCMHWGHAISDDMLHWEYLPEALAPSEAYDSHMKGGCFSGSAIEHEGRLYLIYTGATNVGNGMEQTQCIAYSEDGIHFEKYDGNPVIEAPEGVPACFFRDPKVWKHEDLFYMVCGASRGERGQALLYRSKDLLHWEYVNVLAESRREWGYMWECPDFYSLGDKYVLTFSPMGAGDRKSVYLTGDFDYSTGKFCYQTSGEIDWGHDYYAPQSFLAPDGRRLIVGWANEWEWMSYWKDWGPTYKEGWCGFFNIPREVRLMEDGTLQFRPIEEIRSIREDAYREDALLLEPGKEYDLKAGDGVAYELKMKIDLEHTDASRIELMLRGDGQRRTRCVIDLKKAQISVDRSLADGWSKGVSRSPLFLKNKKKLDVHILSDQSSLELFTDDYRNNHSMNVFAGNEQDRMYICAVDGQARIEDIESYGLKRTM
;
A
#
# COMPACT_ATOMS: atom_id res chain seq x y z
N MET A 1 -24.77 -3.68 -26.14
CA MET A 1 -25.48 -3.48 -24.84
C MET A 1 -24.48 -3.39 -23.67
N SER A 2 -23.59 -4.36 -23.45
CA SER A 2 -22.69 -4.33 -22.29
C SER A 2 -21.60 -3.24 -22.38
N LYS A 3 -20.97 -3.06 -23.55
CA LYS A 3 -20.03 -1.95 -23.77
C LYS A 3 -20.66 -0.57 -23.54
N GLU A 4 -21.87 -0.37 -24.04
CA GLU A 4 -22.64 0.87 -23.83
C GLU A 4 -22.97 1.08 -22.34
N LEU A 5 -23.31 0.01 -21.61
CA LEU A 5 -23.59 0.07 -20.19
C LEU A 5 -22.35 0.44 -19.37
N MET A 6 -21.18 -0.13 -19.71
CA MET A 6 -19.91 0.25 -19.06
C MET A 6 -19.62 1.73 -19.27
N GLN A 7 -19.71 2.23 -20.51
CA GLN A 7 -19.49 3.64 -20.82
C GLN A 7 -20.48 4.56 -20.09
N MET A 8 -21.76 4.18 -20.03
CA MET A 8 -22.75 4.94 -19.26
C MET A 8 -22.41 4.98 -17.77
N ASN A 9 -21.93 3.89 -17.19
CA ASN A 9 -21.56 3.84 -15.76
C ASN A 9 -20.26 4.63 -15.50
N ILE A 10 -19.28 4.60 -16.40
CA ILE A 10 -18.11 5.48 -16.37
C ILE A 10 -18.54 6.96 -16.41
N GLN A 11 -19.41 7.34 -17.32
CA GLN A 11 -19.92 8.72 -17.40
C GLN A 11 -20.65 9.14 -16.12
N ARG A 12 -21.45 8.27 -15.52
CA ARG A 12 -22.12 8.54 -14.22
C ARG A 12 -21.12 8.74 -13.08
N ALA A 13 -20.07 7.90 -13.02
CA ALA A 13 -18.99 8.05 -12.07
C ALA A 13 -18.29 9.40 -12.24
N GLN A 14 -17.92 9.77 -13.46
CA GLN A 14 -17.31 11.05 -13.78
C GLN A 14 -18.18 12.25 -13.39
N LEU A 15 -19.46 12.23 -13.72
CA LEU A 15 -20.41 13.29 -13.33
C LEU A 15 -20.50 13.44 -11.81
N ARG A 16 -20.44 12.31 -11.08
CA ARG A 16 -20.46 12.34 -9.62
C ARG A 16 -19.19 12.95 -9.05
N ILE A 17 -18.02 12.53 -9.52
CA ILE A 17 -16.73 13.07 -9.12
C ILE A 17 -16.65 14.56 -9.42
N GLU A 18 -17.00 14.99 -10.65
CA GLU A 18 -17.00 16.40 -11.04
C GLU A 18 -17.91 17.28 -10.17
N ALA A 19 -19.05 16.74 -9.72
CA ALA A 19 -19.99 17.46 -8.87
C ALA A 19 -19.46 17.68 -7.42
N GLU A 20 -18.54 16.83 -6.96
CA GLU A 20 -18.10 16.84 -5.56
C GLU A 20 -16.64 17.24 -5.35
N LYS A 21 -15.77 17.02 -6.34
CA LYS A 21 -14.31 17.17 -6.18
C LYS A 21 -13.86 18.54 -5.64
N GLU A 22 -14.52 19.65 -6.02
CA GLU A 22 -14.17 20.98 -5.55
C GLU A 22 -14.48 21.19 -4.07
N GLU A 23 -15.57 20.62 -3.58
CA GLU A 23 -15.92 20.66 -2.15
C GLU A 23 -15.04 19.71 -1.35
N VAL A 24 -14.82 18.51 -1.85
CA VAL A 24 -13.94 17.50 -1.24
C VAL A 24 -12.50 18.03 -1.13
N ALA A 25 -12.02 18.76 -2.13
CA ALA A 25 -10.67 19.36 -2.11
C ALA A 25 -10.43 20.36 -0.97
N LYS A 26 -11.50 20.94 -0.39
CA LYS A 26 -11.43 21.85 0.77
C LYS A 26 -11.31 21.11 2.09
N GLY A 27 -11.40 19.78 2.09
CA GLY A 27 -11.32 18.95 3.29
C GLY A 27 -10.03 19.19 4.06
N SER A 28 -10.15 19.31 5.38
CA SER A 28 -9.04 19.62 6.28
C SER A 28 -8.08 18.44 6.48
N MET A 29 -8.53 17.23 6.19
CA MET A 29 -7.78 15.99 6.33
C MET A 29 -7.17 15.48 5.01
N ARG A 30 -7.38 16.21 3.91
CA ARG A 30 -6.83 15.89 2.59
C ARG A 30 -5.30 15.83 2.63
N GLN A 31 -4.73 14.73 2.15
CA GLN A 31 -3.28 14.59 2.02
C GLN A 31 -2.71 15.69 1.11
N ARG A 32 -1.48 16.09 1.36
CA ARG A 32 -0.81 17.12 0.57
C ARG A 32 0.00 16.51 -0.58
N TYR A 33 0.56 15.32 -0.39
CA TYR A 33 1.42 14.68 -1.40
C TYR A 33 1.18 13.18 -1.58
N HIS A 34 0.44 12.51 -0.70
CA HIS A 34 0.06 11.12 -0.95
C HIS A 34 -1.09 11.04 -1.95
N PHE A 35 -1.03 10.04 -2.83
CA PHE A 35 -2.07 9.80 -3.82
C PHE A 35 -3.39 9.36 -3.16
N MET A 36 -4.48 10.04 -3.51
CA MET A 36 -5.82 9.80 -2.96
C MET A 36 -6.89 10.08 -4.02
N PRO A 37 -8.14 9.59 -3.88
CA PRO A 37 -9.19 9.87 -4.85
C PRO A 37 -9.61 11.34 -4.81
N GLN A 38 -10.11 11.86 -5.93
CA GLN A 38 -10.69 13.22 -5.97
C GLN A 38 -11.95 13.33 -5.10
N ALA A 39 -12.73 12.26 -5.00
CA ALA A 39 -13.89 12.09 -4.14
C ALA A 39 -14.19 10.59 -3.98
N GLY A 40 -15.02 10.22 -3.02
CA GLY A 40 -15.47 8.86 -2.83
C GLY A 40 -14.51 7.97 -2.04
N TRP A 41 -14.67 6.65 -2.18
CA TRP A 41 -13.88 5.63 -1.50
C TRP A 41 -12.76 5.10 -2.40
N MET A 42 -11.60 4.84 -1.80
CA MET A 42 -10.47 4.16 -2.45
C MET A 42 -9.88 3.10 -1.52
N ASN A 43 -9.54 1.92 -2.07
CA ASN A 43 -8.73 0.92 -1.40
C ASN A 43 -7.57 0.44 -2.28
N ASP A 44 -7.46 -0.82 -2.65
CA ASP A 44 -6.29 -1.48 -3.22
C ASP A 44 -5.69 -0.77 -4.44
N PRO A 45 -4.35 -0.67 -4.51
CA PRO A 45 -3.66 -0.36 -5.75
C PRO A 45 -3.86 -1.49 -6.77
N ASN A 46 -4.17 -1.12 -7.99
CA ASN A 46 -4.43 -2.04 -9.09
C ASN A 46 -3.58 -1.68 -10.30
N GLY A 47 -3.13 -2.68 -11.03
CA GLY A 47 -2.58 -2.49 -12.36
C GLY A 47 -1.44 -1.47 -12.46
N LEU A 48 -0.60 -1.35 -11.44
CA LEU A 48 0.51 -0.40 -11.41
C LEU A 48 1.54 -0.77 -12.47
N LEU A 49 1.88 0.17 -13.37
CA LEU A 49 2.90 -0.06 -14.40
C LEU A 49 3.40 1.26 -15.01
N TYR A 50 4.48 1.15 -15.78
CA TYR A 50 4.93 2.23 -16.66
C TYR A 50 4.54 1.88 -18.10
N TYR A 51 3.76 2.76 -18.75
CA TYR A 51 3.24 2.54 -20.10
C TYR A 51 3.20 3.86 -20.88
N LYS A 52 3.66 3.83 -22.14
CA LYS A 52 3.70 5.01 -23.04
C LYS A 52 4.29 6.28 -22.41
N GLY A 53 5.33 6.12 -21.61
CA GLY A 53 6.06 7.25 -21.03
C GLY A 53 5.50 7.79 -19.73
N LYS A 54 4.49 7.19 -19.15
CA LYS A 54 3.87 7.58 -17.87
C LYS A 54 3.76 6.41 -16.90
N TYR A 55 3.78 6.69 -15.61
CA TYR A 55 3.30 5.79 -14.58
C TYR A 55 1.78 5.79 -14.61
N HIS A 56 1.17 4.61 -14.67
CA HIS A 56 -0.27 4.41 -14.58
C HIS A 56 -0.59 3.76 -13.24
N PHE A 57 -1.44 4.42 -12.44
CA PHE A 57 -1.99 3.86 -11.22
C PHE A 57 -3.49 3.69 -11.40
N PHE A 58 -3.94 2.44 -11.26
CA PHE A 58 -5.35 2.13 -11.11
C PHE A 58 -5.62 1.81 -9.64
N PHE A 59 -6.87 1.95 -9.23
CA PHE A 59 -7.24 1.72 -7.84
C PHE A 59 -8.70 1.30 -7.70
N GLN A 60 -8.99 0.52 -6.69
CA GLN A 60 -10.37 0.22 -6.31
C GLN A 60 -11.07 1.50 -5.92
N HIS A 61 -12.20 1.79 -6.56
CA HIS A 61 -12.90 3.06 -6.39
C HIS A 61 -14.41 2.87 -6.28
N ASN A 62 -15.04 3.48 -5.26
CA ASN A 62 -16.47 3.77 -5.27
C ASN A 62 -16.65 5.28 -5.44
N PRO A 63 -17.02 5.76 -6.64
CA PRO A 63 -17.16 7.19 -6.91
C PRO A 63 -18.41 7.83 -6.30
N TYR A 64 -19.33 7.04 -5.74
CA TYR A 64 -20.64 7.50 -5.30
C TYR A 64 -20.73 7.84 -3.81
N SER A 65 -19.82 7.34 -3.01
CA SER A 65 -19.76 7.59 -1.57
C SER A 65 -18.36 7.29 -0.98
N SER A 66 -18.10 7.81 0.20
CA SER A 66 -16.85 7.61 0.94
C SER A 66 -16.80 6.32 1.76
N PHE A 67 -17.58 5.29 1.42
CA PHE A 67 -17.48 3.95 1.99
C PHE A 67 -17.49 2.88 0.90
N TRP A 68 -17.04 1.67 1.27
CA TRP A 68 -16.93 0.56 0.35
C TRP A 68 -18.28 0.09 -0.17
N ASP A 69 -18.43 0.04 -1.48
CA ASP A 69 -19.63 -0.48 -2.20
C ASP A 69 -19.23 -0.86 -3.63
N CYS A 70 -20.11 -0.73 -4.58
CA CYS A 70 -19.95 -1.07 -6.00
C CYS A 70 -18.62 -0.63 -6.61
N MET A 71 -17.66 -1.57 -6.75
CA MET A 71 -16.29 -1.25 -7.12
C MET A 71 -16.10 -0.97 -8.61
N HIS A 72 -15.46 0.14 -8.88
CA HIS A 72 -14.90 0.56 -10.16
C HIS A 72 -13.37 0.49 -10.09
N TRP A 73 -12.69 0.68 -11.20
CA TRP A 73 -11.27 1.00 -11.23
C TRP A 73 -11.09 2.47 -11.59
N GLY A 74 -10.70 3.27 -10.61
CA GLY A 74 -10.20 4.62 -10.84
C GLY A 74 -8.86 4.55 -11.57
N HIS A 75 -8.47 5.65 -12.24
CA HIS A 75 -7.26 5.72 -13.05
C HIS A 75 -6.58 7.08 -12.95
N ALA A 76 -5.27 7.08 -12.76
CA ALA A 76 -4.45 8.28 -12.80
C ALA A 76 -3.09 8.00 -13.44
N ILE A 77 -2.47 9.04 -14.01
CA ILE A 77 -1.13 8.98 -14.60
C ILE A 77 -0.21 10.02 -13.99
N SER A 78 1.09 9.74 -14.02
CA SER A 78 2.12 10.62 -13.48
C SER A 78 3.44 10.48 -14.23
N ASP A 79 4.25 11.54 -14.23
CA ASP A 79 5.63 11.50 -14.68
C ASP A 79 6.61 11.08 -13.55
N ASP A 80 6.22 11.30 -12.28
CA ASP A 80 7.12 11.20 -11.13
C ASP A 80 6.53 10.51 -9.90
N MET A 81 5.29 9.97 -9.99
CA MET A 81 4.56 9.34 -8.90
C MET A 81 4.18 10.27 -7.73
N LEU A 82 4.32 11.58 -7.91
CA LEU A 82 3.96 12.60 -6.93
C LEU A 82 2.93 13.59 -7.47
N HIS A 83 3.04 13.96 -8.76
CA HIS A 83 2.10 14.84 -9.44
C HIS A 83 1.21 14.01 -10.36
N TRP A 84 -0.10 14.03 -10.11
CA TRP A 84 -1.06 13.13 -10.75
C TRP A 84 -2.07 13.84 -11.62
N GLU A 85 -2.32 13.26 -12.78
CA GLU A 85 -3.42 13.59 -13.67
C GLU A 85 -4.47 12.48 -13.58
N TYR A 86 -5.68 12.81 -13.13
CA TYR A 86 -6.79 11.85 -13.07
C TYR A 86 -7.43 11.69 -14.44
N LEU A 87 -7.63 10.44 -14.82
CA LEU A 87 -8.29 10.03 -16.05
C LEU A 87 -9.71 9.52 -15.74
N PRO A 88 -10.54 9.28 -16.77
CA PRO A 88 -11.81 8.57 -16.55
C PRO A 88 -11.59 7.20 -15.90
N GLU A 89 -12.61 6.70 -15.18
CA GLU A 89 -12.60 5.33 -14.66
C GLU A 89 -12.23 4.35 -15.77
N ALA A 90 -11.29 3.45 -15.51
CA ALA A 90 -10.88 2.44 -16.46
C ALA A 90 -11.92 1.33 -16.60
N LEU A 91 -12.52 0.91 -15.49
CA LEU A 91 -13.55 -0.12 -15.45
C LEU A 91 -14.74 0.32 -14.59
N ALA A 92 -15.94 -0.02 -15.06
CA ALA A 92 -17.18 0.09 -14.30
C ALA A 92 -17.97 -1.22 -14.40
N PRO A 93 -18.72 -1.61 -13.37
CA PRO A 93 -19.61 -2.76 -13.43
C PRO A 93 -20.62 -2.66 -14.56
N SER A 94 -20.73 -3.71 -15.38
CA SER A 94 -21.60 -3.71 -16.56
C SER A 94 -22.03 -5.11 -17.02
N GLU A 95 -21.39 -6.15 -16.49
CA GLU A 95 -21.60 -7.54 -16.87
C GLU A 95 -22.22 -8.34 -15.76
N ALA A 96 -22.83 -9.48 -16.08
CA ALA A 96 -23.46 -10.35 -15.08
C ALA A 96 -22.46 -10.82 -14.00
N TYR A 97 -21.18 -10.97 -14.36
CA TYR A 97 -20.13 -11.40 -13.44
C TYR A 97 -19.54 -10.27 -12.57
N ASP A 98 -19.90 -9.00 -12.79
CA ASP A 98 -19.39 -7.87 -12.02
C ASP A 98 -20.44 -6.78 -11.70
N SER A 99 -21.73 -7.08 -11.76
CA SER A 99 -22.80 -6.07 -11.67
C SER A 99 -23.58 -6.09 -10.34
N HIS A 100 -22.93 -6.28 -9.22
CA HIS A 100 -23.58 -6.28 -7.91
C HIS A 100 -23.16 -5.08 -7.06
N MET A 101 -24.10 -4.53 -6.25
CA MET A 101 -23.81 -3.38 -5.37
C MET A 101 -22.73 -3.66 -4.31
N LYS A 102 -22.56 -4.89 -3.84
CA LYS A 102 -21.48 -5.32 -2.95
C LYS A 102 -20.41 -6.12 -3.69
N GLY A 103 -20.29 -5.90 -4.97
CA GLY A 103 -19.33 -6.53 -5.88
C GLY A 103 -18.74 -5.52 -6.83
N GLY A 104 -18.65 -5.86 -8.10
CA GLY A 104 -18.11 -4.99 -9.14
C GLY A 104 -16.81 -5.49 -9.73
N CYS A 105 -16.00 -4.56 -10.21
CA CYS A 105 -14.67 -4.81 -10.72
C CYS A 105 -13.67 -4.81 -9.54
N PHE A 106 -13.40 -5.99 -8.95
CA PHE A 106 -12.45 -6.14 -7.85
C PHE A 106 -11.00 -6.08 -8.33
N SER A 107 -10.08 -6.16 -7.38
CA SER A 107 -8.65 -5.96 -7.59
C SER A 107 -8.04 -6.89 -8.63
N GLY A 108 -6.90 -6.47 -9.14
CA GLY A 108 -6.16 -7.18 -10.17
C GLY A 108 -4.92 -6.42 -10.61
N SER A 109 -4.38 -6.73 -11.76
CA SER A 109 -3.13 -6.21 -12.28
C SER A 109 -3.22 -5.78 -13.74
N ALA A 110 -2.15 -5.17 -14.25
CA ALA A 110 -2.03 -4.78 -15.66
C ALA A 110 -0.74 -5.34 -16.26
N ILE A 111 -0.77 -5.57 -17.56
CA ILE A 111 0.41 -5.96 -18.35
C ILE A 111 0.31 -5.38 -19.77
N GLU A 112 1.43 -4.90 -20.29
CA GLU A 112 1.55 -4.54 -21.69
C GLU A 112 1.92 -5.79 -22.50
N HIS A 113 1.24 -5.96 -23.63
CA HIS A 113 1.59 -6.98 -24.62
C HIS A 113 1.27 -6.50 -26.03
N GLU A 114 2.28 -6.50 -26.91
CA GLU A 114 2.19 -6.09 -28.32
C GLU A 114 1.58 -4.69 -28.53
N GLY A 115 1.95 -3.74 -27.64
CA GLY A 115 1.49 -2.35 -27.70
C GLY A 115 0.12 -2.10 -27.08
N ARG A 116 -0.58 -3.14 -26.67
CA ARG A 116 -1.89 -3.11 -26.01
C ARG A 116 -1.74 -3.27 -24.51
N LEU A 117 -2.50 -2.49 -23.74
CA LEU A 117 -2.57 -2.63 -22.30
C LEU A 117 -3.72 -3.54 -21.88
N TYR A 118 -3.41 -4.61 -21.15
CA TYR A 118 -4.39 -5.55 -20.59
C TYR A 118 -4.55 -5.30 -19.09
N LEU A 119 -5.80 -5.26 -18.64
CA LEU A 119 -6.16 -5.32 -17.22
C LEU A 119 -6.72 -6.72 -16.95
N ILE A 120 -6.18 -7.39 -15.94
CA ILE A 120 -6.65 -8.66 -15.45
C ILE A 120 -7.23 -8.41 -14.06
N TYR A 121 -8.54 -8.64 -13.88
CA TYR A 121 -9.26 -8.23 -12.68
C TYR A 121 -10.23 -9.32 -12.24
N THR A 122 -10.70 -9.20 -11.01
CA THR A 122 -11.74 -10.09 -10.49
C THR A 122 -13.11 -9.48 -10.71
N GLY A 123 -13.95 -10.15 -11.48
CA GLY A 123 -15.38 -9.86 -11.54
C GLY A 123 -16.06 -10.46 -10.31
N ALA A 124 -16.77 -9.63 -9.53
CA ALA A 124 -17.44 -10.06 -8.31
C ALA A 124 -18.94 -9.77 -8.39
N THR A 125 -19.74 -10.81 -8.23
CA THR A 125 -21.21 -10.73 -8.25
C THR A 125 -21.82 -11.58 -7.13
N ASN A 126 -23.08 -11.39 -6.84
CA ASN A 126 -23.82 -12.20 -5.87
C ASN A 126 -24.98 -12.92 -6.56
N VAL A 127 -24.88 -14.23 -6.63
CA VAL A 127 -25.86 -15.10 -7.31
C VAL A 127 -26.84 -15.77 -6.34
N GLY A 128 -27.09 -15.17 -5.20
CA GLY A 128 -28.10 -15.62 -4.25
C GLY A 128 -27.60 -16.54 -3.13
N ASN A 129 -26.48 -17.23 -3.32
CA ASN A 129 -25.85 -18.11 -2.32
C ASN A 129 -24.54 -17.53 -1.76
N GLY A 130 -24.27 -16.25 -1.98
CA GLY A 130 -23.05 -15.57 -1.61
C GLY A 130 -22.34 -14.95 -2.80
N MET A 131 -21.17 -14.35 -2.55
CA MET A 131 -20.38 -13.72 -3.58
C MET A 131 -19.69 -14.78 -4.46
N GLU A 132 -19.73 -14.57 -5.77
CA GLU A 132 -18.99 -15.33 -6.76
C GLU A 132 -17.90 -14.44 -7.37
N GLN A 133 -16.70 -14.97 -7.45
CA GLN A 133 -15.50 -14.27 -7.92
C GLN A 133 -14.87 -15.07 -9.06
N THR A 134 -14.68 -14.40 -10.19
CA THR A 134 -14.10 -14.99 -11.42
C THR A 134 -13.04 -14.04 -11.98
N GLN A 135 -12.06 -14.58 -12.70
CA GLN A 135 -11.04 -13.71 -13.29
C GLN A 135 -11.43 -13.29 -14.68
N CYS A 136 -11.27 -12.01 -14.97
CA CYS A 136 -11.73 -11.34 -16.15
C CYS A 136 -10.63 -10.48 -16.78
N ILE A 137 -10.80 -10.14 -18.06
CA ILE A 137 -9.85 -9.34 -18.84
C ILE A 137 -10.58 -8.14 -19.44
N ALA A 138 -9.89 -7.00 -19.40
CA ALA A 138 -10.18 -5.84 -20.23
C ALA A 138 -8.90 -5.40 -20.93
N TYR A 139 -9.01 -4.66 -22.03
CA TYR A 139 -7.86 -4.20 -22.79
C TYR A 139 -8.07 -2.82 -23.37
N SER A 140 -6.96 -2.14 -23.70
CA SER A 140 -6.95 -0.81 -24.29
C SER A 140 -5.80 -0.65 -25.29
N GLU A 141 -6.06 0.03 -26.42
CA GLU A 141 -5.04 0.41 -27.38
C GLU A 141 -4.33 1.72 -27.00
N ASP A 142 -5.02 2.60 -26.31
CA ASP A 142 -4.51 3.93 -25.95
C ASP A 142 -4.03 4.02 -24.49
N GLY A 143 -4.42 3.08 -23.65
CA GLY A 143 -4.15 3.06 -22.20
C GLY A 143 -5.14 3.88 -21.37
N ILE A 144 -6.20 4.41 -21.98
CA ILE A 144 -7.20 5.28 -21.36
C ILE A 144 -8.60 4.66 -21.47
N HIS A 145 -8.98 4.22 -22.67
CA HIS A 145 -10.30 3.65 -22.96
C HIS A 145 -10.21 2.14 -22.99
N PHE A 146 -10.88 1.48 -22.06
CA PHE A 146 -10.86 0.04 -21.91
C PHE A 146 -12.14 -0.62 -22.43
N GLU A 147 -11.98 -1.84 -22.95
CA GLU A 147 -13.07 -2.72 -23.34
C GLU A 147 -12.91 -4.06 -22.62
N LYS A 148 -14.01 -4.58 -22.05
CA LYS A 148 -14.04 -5.91 -21.46
C LYS A 148 -14.02 -6.97 -22.57
N TYR A 149 -13.27 -8.04 -22.34
CA TYR A 149 -13.18 -9.15 -23.29
C TYR A 149 -14.51 -9.90 -23.36
N ASP A 150 -15.00 -10.14 -24.59
CA ASP A 150 -16.31 -10.78 -24.81
C ASP A 150 -16.35 -12.25 -24.32
N GLY A 151 -15.19 -12.90 -24.13
CA GLY A 151 -15.07 -14.26 -23.62
C GLY A 151 -14.91 -14.37 -22.10
N ASN A 152 -15.12 -13.28 -21.35
CA ASN A 152 -15.09 -13.32 -19.88
C ASN A 152 -16.27 -14.13 -19.30
N PRO A 153 -16.10 -14.73 -18.12
CA PRO A 153 -14.84 -14.85 -17.36
C PRO A 153 -13.87 -15.85 -18.01
N VAL A 154 -12.55 -15.61 -17.86
CA VAL A 154 -11.51 -16.49 -18.40
C VAL A 154 -11.06 -17.57 -17.41
N ILE A 155 -11.31 -17.39 -16.11
CA ILE A 155 -11.05 -18.39 -15.06
C ILE A 155 -12.14 -18.33 -14.01
N GLU A 156 -12.70 -19.48 -13.68
CA GLU A 156 -13.58 -19.70 -12.54
C GLU A 156 -12.80 -20.31 -11.37
N ALA A 157 -13.37 -20.26 -10.15
CA ALA A 157 -12.76 -20.86 -8.97
C ALA A 157 -12.51 -22.36 -9.20
N PRO A 158 -11.28 -22.87 -8.98
CA PRO A 158 -10.99 -24.27 -9.20
C PRO A 158 -11.65 -25.17 -8.14
N GLU A 159 -11.76 -26.45 -8.44
CA GLU A 159 -12.35 -27.44 -7.53
C GLU A 159 -11.74 -27.36 -6.12
N GLY A 160 -12.60 -27.29 -5.10
CA GLY A 160 -12.25 -27.23 -3.69
C GLY A 160 -11.89 -25.80 -3.19
N VAL A 161 -11.96 -24.80 -4.03
CA VAL A 161 -11.86 -23.37 -3.65
C VAL A 161 -13.27 -22.77 -3.65
N PRO A 162 -13.78 -22.24 -2.52
CA PRO A 162 -15.04 -21.54 -2.51
C PRO A 162 -15.02 -20.31 -3.45
N ALA A 163 -16.07 -20.13 -4.25
CA ALA A 163 -16.11 -19.05 -5.25
C ALA A 163 -15.99 -17.65 -4.65
N CYS A 164 -16.31 -17.45 -3.38
CA CYS A 164 -16.14 -16.18 -2.66
C CYS A 164 -14.70 -15.94 -2.14
N PHE A 165 -13.79 -16.87 -2.36
CA PHE A 165 -12.39 -16.80 -1.94
C PHE A 165 -11.44 -17.11 -3.09
N PHE A 166 -11.63 -16.43 -4.23
CA PHE A 166 -10.80 -16.60 -5.42
C PHE A 166 -10.65 -15.27 -6.16
N ARG A 167 -9.60 -14.46 -5.87
CA ARG A 167 -9.47 -13.08 -6.37
C ARG A 167 -8.06 -12.58 -6.50
N ASP A 168 -7.92 -11.37 -7.01
CA ASP A 168 -6.74 -10.52 -7.06
C ASP A 168 -5.62 -11.10 -7.94
N PRO A 169 -5.87 -11.26 -9.26
CA PRO A 169 -4.88 -11.84 -10.17
C PRO A 169 -3.71 -10.89 -10.42
N LYS A 170 -2.49 -11.40 -10.28
CA LYS A 170 -1.25 -10.70 -10.66
C LYS A 170 -0.55 -11.45 -11.77
N VAL A 171 -0.37 -10.76 -12.91
CA VAL A 171 0.20 -11.33 -14.14
C VAL A 171 1.62 -10.82 -14.38
N TRP A 172 2.49 -11.69 -14.88
CA TRP A 172 3.80 -11.33 -15.43
C TRP A 172 4.13 -12.19 -16.64
N LYS A 173 5.09 -11.75 -17.44
CA LYS A 173 5.63 -12.49 -18.59
C LYS A 173 7.01 -13.05 -18.25
N HIS A 174 7.24 -14.30 -18.63
CA HIS A 174 8.56 -14.91 -18.62
C HIS A 174 8.74 -15.70 -19.92
N GLU A 175 9.76 -15.34 -20.70
CA GLU A 175 9.98 -15.86 -22.05
C GLU A 175 8.74 -15.70 -22.93
N ASP A 176 8.23 -16.79 -23.49
CA ASP A 176 7.06 -16.82 -24.37
C ASP A 176 5.74 -17.11 -23.64
N LEU A 177 5.76 -17.19 -22.29
CA LEU A 177 4.59 -17.50 -21.49
C LEU A 177 4.22 -16.38 -20.53
N PHE A 178 2.93 -16.27 -20.28
CA PHE A 178 2.38 -15.47 -19.19
C PHE A 178 2.12 -16.39 -18.01
N TYR A 179 2.37 -15.85 -16.84
CA TYR A 179 2.09 -16.48 -15.57
C TYR A 179 1.18 -15.58 -14.74
N MET A 180 0.40 -16.17 -13.88
CA MET A 180 -0.49 -15.44 -12.98
C MET A 180 -0.54 -16.13 -11.64
N VAL A 181 -0.46 -15.34 -10.55
CA VAL A 181 -0.86 -15.79 -9.22
C VAL A 181 -2.23 -15.20 -8.88
N CYS A 182 -3.04 -15.99 -8.20
CA CYS A 182 -4.37 -15.59 -7.75
C CYS A 182 -4.55 -15.98 -6.28
N GLY A 183 -5.13 -15.10 -5.46
CA GLY A 183 -5.42 -15.37 -4.06
C GLY A 183 -6.57 -16.32 -3.90
N ALA A 184 -6.45 -17.21 -2.91
CA ALA A 184 -7.47 -18.22 -2.64
C ALA A 184 -7.51 -18.64 -1.16
N SER A 185 -8.61 -19.31 -0.81
CA SER A 185 -8.74 -20.04 0.44
C SER A 185 -9.17 -21.48 0.15
N ARG A 186 -8.50 -22.44 0.75
CA ARG A 186 -8.92 -23.86 0.71
C ARG A 186 -8.78 -24.50 2.08
N GLY A 187 -9.88 -25.01 2.64
CA GLY A 187 -9.86 -25.63 3.97
C GLY A 187 -9.35 -24.69 5.07
N GLU A 188 -9.80 -23.44 5.07
CA GLU A 188 -9.37 -22.40 6.02
C GLU A 188 -7.87 -22.10 6.01
N ARG A 189 -7.22 -22.28 4.86
CA ARG A 189 -5.82 -21.90 4.63
C ARG A 189 -5.72 -20.98 3.42
N GLY A 190 -5.09 -19.82 3.63
CA GLY A 190 -4.77 -18.90 2.56
C GLY A 190 -3.77 -19.52 1.59
N GLN A 191 -3.99 -19.32 0.30
CA GLN A 191 -3.16 -19.86 -0.79
C GLN A 191 -2.92 -18.80 -1.87
N ALA A 192 -1.78 -18.91 -2.56
CA ALA A 192 -1.52 -18.32 -3.86
C ALA A 192 -1.52 -19.43 -4.91
N LEU A 193 -2.44 -19.36 -5.87
CA LEU A 193 -2.58 -20.33 -6.96
C LEU A 193 -1.83 -19.86 -8.20
N LEU A 194 -1.06 -20.72 -8.84
CA LEU A 194 -0.29 -20.42 -10.04
C LEU A 194 -0.99 -20.92 -11.29
N TYR A 195 -1.09 -20.04 -12.27
CA TYR A 195 -1.60 -20.30 -13.62
C TYR A 195 -0.56 -19.90 -14.67
N ARG A 196 -0.70 -20.42 -15.89
CA ARG A 196 0.10 -20.02 -17.04
C ARG A 196 -0.79 -19.90 -18.30
N SER A 197 -0.36 -19.07 -19.25
CA SER A 197 -1.03 -18.85 -20.53
C SER A 197 -0.03 -18.53 -21.64
N LYS A 198 -0.44 -18.74 -22.90
CA LYS A 198 0.30 -18.31 -24.10
C LYS A 198 -0.19 -16.98 -24.67
N ASP A 199 -1.41 -16.57 -24.32
CA ASP A 199 -2.13 -15.50 -25.02
C ASP A 199 -2.93 -14.56 -24.08
N LEU A 200 -2.78 -14.70 -22.75
CA LEU A 200 -3.55 -13.98 -21.71
C LEU A 200 -5.04 -14.38 -21.63
N LEU A 201 -5.57 -15.08 -22.59
CA LEU A 201 -7.01 -15.39 -22.71
C LEU A 201 -7.33 -16.81 -22.24
N HIS A 202 -6.43 -17.75 -22.46
CA HIS A 202 -6.59 -19.16 -22.10
C HIS A 202 -5.58 -19.57 -21.03
N TRP A 203 -6.07 -19.87 -19.83
CA TRP A 203 -5.26 -20.11 -18.66
C TRP A 203 -5.28 -21.58 -18.22
N GLU A 204 -4.13 -22.12 -17.93
CA GLU A 204 -3.94 -23.46 -17.39
C GLU A 204 -3.51 -23.37 -15.92
N TYR A 205 -4.21 -24.05 -15.02
CA TYR A 205 -3.80 -24.22 -13.63
C TYR A 205 -2.51 -25.03 -13.55
N VAL A 206 -1.50 -24.52 -12.86
CA VAL A 206 -0.21 -25.21 -12.68
C VAL A 206 -0.18 -25.92 -11.32
N ASN A 207 -0.25 -25.17 -10.22
CA ASN A 207 -0.20 -25.71 -8.86
C ASN A 207 -0.59 -24.64 -7.81
N VAL A 208 -0.50 -25.04 -6.53
CA VAL A 208 -0.44 -24.11 -5.40
C VAL A 208 1.00 -23.63 -5.26
N LEU A 209 1.25 -22.32 -5.53
CA LEU A 209 2.57 -21.72 -5.43
C LEU A 209 3.06 -21.67 -3.97
N ALA A 210 2.18 -21.27 -3.06
CA ALA A 210 2.41 -21.26 -1.63
C ALA A 210 1.09 -21.32 -0.86
N GLU A 211 1.13 -21.86 0.37
CA GLU A 211 -0.03 -21.94 1.26
C GLU A 211 0.33 -21.64 2.71
N SER A 212 -0.62 -21.12 3.47
CA SER A 212 -0.54 -20.96 4.92
C SER A 212 -0.59 -22.34 5.61
N ARG A 213 0.29 -22.53 6.59
CA ARG A 213 0.20 -23.66 7.54
C ARG A 213 -0.50 -23.26 8.84
N ARG A 214 -1.33 -22.19 8.78
CA ARG A 214 -2.10 -21.44 9.80
C ARG A 214 -1.41 -20.16 10.32
N GLU A 215 -0.13 -19.93 10.04
CA GLU A 215 0.63 -18.75 10.47
C GLU A 215 0.20 -17.47 9.77
N TRP A 216 -0.37 -17.57 8.55
CA TRP A 216 -0.77 -16.44 7.71
C TRP A 216 -2.25 -16.53 7.28
N GLY A 217 -3.15 -16.74 8.25
CA GLY A 217 -4.58 -16.61 8.06
C GLY A 217 -5.22 -17.63 7.10
N TYR A 218 -6.49 -17.38 6.82
CA TYR A 218 -7.34 -18.30 6.07
C TYR A 218 -7.55 -17.95 4.60
N MET A 219 -7.28 -16.72 4.20
CA MET A 219 -7.37 -16.21 2.82
C MET A 219 -6.20 -15.26 2.57
N TRP A 220 -5.60 -15.34 1.38
CA TRP A 220 -4.59 -14.41 0.94
C TRP A 220 -5.17 -13.48 -0.12
N GLU A 221 -5.16 -12.18 0.15
CA GLU A 221 -5.56 -11.14 -0.79
C GLU A 221 -4.34 -10.53 -1.46
N CYS A 222 -4.54 -10.01 -2.67
CA CYS A 222 -3.56 -9.27 -3.46
C CYS A 222 -2.19 -9.93 -3.54
N PRO A 223 -2.08 -11.24 -3.90
CA PRO A 223 -0.79 -11.86 -4.07
C PRO A 223 -0.05 -11.18 -5.23
N ASP A 224 1.25 -10.91 -5.03
CA ASP A 224 2.14 -10.39 -6.06
C ASP A 224 3.41 -11.23 -6.11
N PHE A 225 3.84 -11.63 -7.31
CA PHE A 225 5.00 -12.49 -7.48
C PHE A 225 5.96 -11.94 -8.53
N TYR A 226 7.22 -11.73 -8.14
CA TYR A 226 8.23 -11.11 -9.01
C TYR A 226 9.65 -11.56 -8.69
N SER A 227 10.54 -11.45 -9.68
CA SER A 227 11.99 -11.62 -9.47
C SER A 227 12.61 -10.37 -8.85
N LEU A 228 13.59 -10.57 -7.96
CA LEU A 228 14.37 -9.52 -7.33
C LEU A 228 15.81 -10.02 -7.10
N GLY A 229 16.76 -9.51 -7.88
CA GLY A 229 18.11 -10.06 -7.91
C GLY A 229 18.12 -11.51 -8.37
N ASP A 230 18.69 -12.39 -7.55
CA ASP A 230 18.75 -13.84 -7.79
C ASP A 230 17.61 -14.63 -7.12
N LYS A 231 16.65 -13.94 -6.50
CA LYS A 231 15.51 -14.51 -5.79
C LYS A 231 14.17 -14.14 -6.42
N TYR A 232 13.12 -14.80 -5.96
CA TYR A 232 11.73 -14.48 -6.20
C TYR A 232 11.07 -14.06 -4.91
N VAL A 233 10.14 -13.14 -5.02
CA VAL A 233 9.37 -12.60 -3.90
C VAL A 233 7.89 -12.86 -4.15
N LEU A 234 7.21 -13.42 -3.17
CA LEU A 234 5.75 -13.47 -3.08
C LEU A 234 5.32 -12.53 -1.96
N THR A 235 4.50 -11.53 -2.28
CA THR A 235 3.82 -10.69 -1.28
C THR A 235 2.34 -10.97 -1.27
N PHE A 236 1.67 -10.80 -0.12
CA PHE A 236 0.22 -10.96 0.02
C PHE A 236 -0.27 -10.32 1.32
N SER A 237 -1.58 -10.07 1.38
CA SER A 237 -2.25 -9.58 2.58
C SER A 237 -3.13 -10.69 3.16
N PRO A 238 -2.75 -11.28 4.32
CA PRO A 238 -3.45 -12.40 4.90
C PRO A 238 -4.66 -11.95 5.71
N MET A 239 -5.84 -12.49 5.43
CA MET A 239 -7.03 -12.31 6.27
C MET A 239 -7.00 -13.27 7.47
N GLY A 240 -7.31 -12.74 8.67
CA GLY A 240 -7.34 -13.53 9.91
C GLY A 240 -5.97 -13.92 10.45
N ALA A 241 -4.94 -13.12 10.18
CA ALA A 241 -3.58 -13.32 10.67
C ALA A 241 -3.21 -12.40 11.86
N GLY A 242 -4.18 -11.82 12.54
CA GLY A 242 -3.99 -10.89 13.66
C GLY A 242 -3.32 -9.59 13.20
N ASP A 243 -2.20 -9.23 13.83
CA ASP A 243 -1.50 -7.97 13.51
C ASP A 243 -0.74 -7.98 12.16
N ARG A 244 -0.72 -9.10 11.42
CA ARG A 244 -0.03 -9.22 10.14
C ARG A 244 -0.91 -8.70 9.01
N LYS A 245 -0.45 -7.64 8.31
CA LYS A 245 -1.24 -6.94 7.28
C LYS A 245 -0.71 -7.19 5.87
N SER A 246 0.61 -7.25 5.71
CA SER A 246 1.26 -7.46 4.41
C SER A 246 2.56 -8.20 4.61
N VAL A 247 2.61 -9.42 4.13
CA VAL A 247 3.70 -10.39 4.32
C VAL A 247 4.47 -10.56 3.02
N TYR A 248 5.78 -10.78 3.12
CA TYR A 248 6.59 -11.25 2.00
C TYR A 248 7.26 -12.59 2.32
N LEU A 249 7.44 -13.38 1.27
CA LEU A 249 8.27 -14.59 1.25
C LEU A 249 9.33 -14.42 0.18
N THR A 250 10.61 -14.72 0.48
CA THR A 250 11.70 -14.72 -0.50
C THR A 250 12.27 -16.12 -0.68
N GLY A 251 12.59 -16.49 -1.91
CA GLY A 251 13.09 -17.83 -2.21
C GLY A 251 13.43 -18.10 -3.66
N ASP A 252 13.60 -19.36 -3.98
CA ASP A 252 13.93 -19.83 -5.32
C ASP A 252 12.66 -20.32 -6.04
N PHE A 253 12.56 -20.01 -7.34
CA PHE A 253 11.45 -20.44 -8.17
C PHE A 253 11.94 -21.16 -9.43
N ASP A 254 11.35 -22.30 -9.72
CA ASP A 254 11.64 -23.10 -10.90
C ASP A 254 10.47 -23.06 -11.88
N TYR A 255 10.63 -22.35 -12.99
CA TYR A 255 9.62 -22.23 -14.04
C TYR A 255 9.24 -23.56 -14.70
N SER A 256 10.15 -24.53 -14.73
CA SER A 256 9.90 -25.85 -15.34
C SER A 256 8.88 -26.67 -14.56
N THR A 257 8.85 -26.51 -13.25
CA THR A 257 7.95 -27.23 -12.33
C THR A 257 6.88 -26.34 -11.71
N GLY A 258 7.02 -25.01 -11.78
CA GLY A 258 6.17 -24.06 -11.09
C GLY A 258 6.37 -24.05 -9.57
N LYS A 259 7.50 -24.60 -9.07
CA LYS A 259 7.73 -24.75 -7.63
C LYS A 259 8.45 -23.55 -7.06
N PHE A 260 7.85 -22.96 -6.01
CA PHE A 260 8.46 -21.92 -5.19
C PHE A 260 8.92 -22.50 -3.85
N CYS A 261 10.19 -22.30 -3.52
CA CYS A 261 10.78 -22.73 -2.27
C CYS A 261 11.28 -21.50 -1.51
N TYR A 262 10.44 -20.95 -0.65
CA TYR A 262 10.85 -19.78 0.15
C TYR A 262 11.78 -20.19 1.30
N GLN A 263 12.75 -19.33 1.62
CA GLN A 263 13.71 -19.48 2.70
C GLN A 263 13.52 -18.43 3.79
N THR A 264 13.02 -17.23 3.41
CA THR A 264 12.85 -16.09 4.32
C THR A 264 11.42 -15.57 4.25
N SER A 265 10.94 -15.04 5.36
CA SER A 265 9.66 -14.33 5.44
C SER A 265 9.77 -13.11 6.32
N GLY A 266 8.95 -12.10 6.07
CA GLY A 266 8.90 -10.89 6.89
C GLY A 266 7.64 -10.07 6.64
N GLU A 267 7.54 -8.96 7.37
CA GLU A 267 6.49 -7.97 7.18
C GLU A 267 6.99 -6.86 6.26
N ILE A 268 6.16 -6.40 5.34
CA ILE A 268 6.44 -5.22 4.51
C ILE A 268 6.34 -3.96 5.36
N ASP A 269 5.33 -3.94 6.24
CA ASP A 269 5.07 -2.85 7.15
C ASP A 269 4.48 -3.37 8.46
N TRP A 270 4.91 -2.84 9.59
CA TRP A 270 4.46 -3.21 10.93
C TRP A 270 3.38 -2.26 11.47
N GLY A 271 3.08 -1.21 10.72
CA GLY A 271 2.05 -0.24 11.08
C GLY A 271 0.64 -0.80 11.02
N HIS A 272 -0.32 0.07 11.27
CA HIS A 272 -1.73 -0.30 11.20
C HIS A 272 -2.31 -0.16 9.77
N ASP A 273 -1.64 0.58 8.90
CA ASP A 273 -2.23 1.08 7.66
C ASP A 273 -1.31 0.86 6.44
N TYR A 274 -1.09 -0.41 6.11
CA TYR A 274 -0.41 -0.83 4.89
C TYR A 274 -0.97 -2.18 4.45
N TYR A 275 -1.85 -2.18 3.46
CA TYR A 275 -2.58 -3.37 3.02
C TYR A 275 -2.58 -3.50 1.50
N ALA A 276 -2.87 -4.71 0.98
CA ALA A 276 -3.03 -5.02 -0.44
C ALA A 276 -1.91 -4.48 -1.35
N PRO A 277 -0.61 -4.61 -0.99
CA PRO A 277 0.46 -4.02 -1.78
C PRO A 277 0.57 -4.64 -3.16
N GLN A 278 0.81 -3.80 -4.17
CA GLN A 278 1.21 -4.23 -5.50
C GLN A 278 2.55 -3.63 -5.90
N SER A 279 3.37 -4.47 -6.57
CA SER A 279 4.66 -4.04 -7.12
C SER A 279 4.62 -3.87 -8.63
N PHE A 280 5.53 -3.07 -9.15
CA PHE A 280 5.79 -2.91 -10.58
C PHE A 280 7.26 -2.61 -10.84
N LEU A 281 7.70 -2.88 -12.07
CA LEU A 281 9.05 -2.55 -12.51
C LEU A 281 9.03 -1.16 -13.13
N ALA A 282 9.79 -0.24 -12.54
CA ALA A 282 9.98 1.10 -13.09
C ALA A 282 10.93 1.06 -14.31
N PRO A 283 10.87 2.06 -15.21
CA PRO A 283 11.71 2.08 -16.43
C PRO A 283 13.21 2.16 -16.16
N ASP A 284 13.62 2.58 -14.98
CA ASP A 284 15.01 2.62 -14.52
C ASP A 284 15.49 1.31 -13.86
N GLY A 285 14.64 0.28 -13.85
CA GLY A 285 14.95 -1.05 -13.30
C GLY A 285 14.67 -1.22 -11.81
N ARG A 286 14.20 -0.18 -11.11
CA ARG A 286 13.76 -0.33 -9.71
C ARG A 286 12.47 -1.17 -9.63
N ARG A 287 12.38 -2.06 -8.67
CA ARG A 287 11.12 -2.67 -8.25
C ARG A 287 10.48 -1.77 -7.22
N LEU A 288 9.31 -1.21 -7.54
CA LEU A 288 8.55 -0.35 -6.65
C LEU A 288 7.31 -1.08 -6.14
N ILE A 289 6.89 -0.76 -4.92
CA ILE A 289 5.70 -1.32 -4.27
C ILE A 289 4.87 -0.22 -3.62
N VAL A 290 3.56 -0.34 -3.70
CA VAL A 290 2.60 0.62 -3.14
C VAL A 290 1.52 -0.16 -2.40
N GLY A 291 1.16 0.29 -1.20
CA GLY A 291 0.08 -0.27 -0.41
C GLY A 291 -1.06 0.70 -0.17
N TRP A 292 -2.24 0.20 0.11
CA TRP A 292 -3.37 0.97 0.60
C TRP A 292 -3.11 1.38 2.06
N ALA A 293 -3.23 2.68 2.34
CA ALA A 293 -2.96 3.24 3.66
C ALA A 293 -4.17 3.12 4.60
N ASN A 294 -4.63 1.91 4.76
CA ASN A 294 -5.69 1.47 5.67
C ASN A 294 -5.62 -0.05 5.82
N GLU A 295 -6.61 -0.64 6.47
CA GLU A 295 -6.84 -2.10 6.51
C GLU A 295 -8.26 -2.40 6.99
N TRP A 296 -8.71 -3.65 6.85
CA TRP A 296 -10.12 -4.01 7.06
C TRP A 296 -10.54 -4.21 8.52
N GLU A 297 -9.64 -4.52 9.43
CA GLU A 297 -10.00 -5.00 10.77
C GLU A 297 -10.36 -3.87 11.74
N TRP A 298 -9.69 -2.73 11.69
CA TRP A 298 -9.94 -1.64 12.62
C TRP A 298 -10.87 -0.55 12.07
N MET A 299 -10.98 -0.43 10.76
CA MET A 299 -11.76 0.62 10.09
C MET A 299 -13.14 0.12 9.67
N SER A 300 -14.18 0.88 9.98
CA SER A 300 -15.55 0.58 9.56
C SER A 300 -15.79 1.04 8.12
N TYR A 301 -15.53 0.20 7.14
CA TYR A 301 -15.61 0.52 5.70
C TYR A 301 -17.04 0.50 5.11
N TRP A 302 -18.04 0.14 5.90
CA TRP A 302 -19.45 0.01 5.45
C TRP A 302 -20.39 1.09 6.00
N LYS A 303 -19.88 2.05 6.75
CA LYS A 303 -20.65 3.15 7.35
C LYS A 303 -19.79 4.40 7.48
N ASP A 304 -20.42 5.50 7.85
CA ASP A 304 -19.72 6.72 8.17
C ASP A 304 -18.71 6.50 9.31
N TRP A 305 -17.45 6.71 9.00
CA TRP A 305 -16.36 6.53 9.91
C TRP A 305 -15.26 7.56 9.65
N GLY A 306 -14.71 8.10 10.73
CA GLY A 306 -13.60 9.06 10.65
C GLY A 306 -14.00 10.44 10.13
N PRO A 307 -13.07 11.38 10.18
CA PRO A 307 -13.32 12.75 9.70
C PRO A 307 -13.44 12.82 8.18
N THR A 308 -12.70 11.99 7.44
CA THR A 308 -12.66 12.01 5.97
C THR A 308 -13.98 11.62 5.32
N TYR A 309 -14.77 10.75 5.97
CA TYR A 309 -16.11 10.44 5.52
C TYR A 309 -16.99 11.69 5.35
N LYS A 310 -16.93 12.61 6.33
CA LYS A 310 -17.71 13.87 6.30
C LYS A 310 -17.18 14.84 5.25
N GLU A 311 -15.93 14.69 4.85
CA GLU A 311 -15.31 15.46 3.77
C GLU A 311 -15.55 14.85 2.39
N GLY A 312 -16.30 13.71 2.29
CA GLY A 312 -16.69 13.06 1.05
C GLY A 312 -15.61 12.19 0.42
N TRP A 313 -14.60 11.74 1.19
CA TRP A 313 -13.54 10.85 0.68
C TRP A 313 -13.06 9.87 1.75
N CYS A 314 -12.45 8.76 1.33
CA CYS A 314 -11.77 7.82 2.21
C CYS A 314 -10.73 6.99 1.44
N GLY A 315 -9.59 6.76 2.08
CA GLY A 315 -8.50 5.97 1.52
C GLY A 315 -7.47 6.79 0.73
N PHE A 316 -6.24 6.34 0.75
CA PHE A 316 -5.11 6.88 -0.02
C PHE A 316 -4.03 5.80 -0.11
N PHE A 317 -3.00 6.02 -0.95
CA PHE A 317 -1.84 5.14 -1.00
C PHE A 317 -0.71 5.66 -0.12
N ASN A 318 0.02 4.74 0.51
CA ASN A 318 1.31 5.04 1.10
C ASN A 318 2.28 5.53 0.02
N ILE A 319 3.34 6.24 0.43
CA ILE A 319 4.37 6.64 -0.51
C ILE A 319 4.94 5.41 -1.24
N PRO A 320 5.13 5.42 -2.56
CA PRO A 320 5.77 4.31 -3.26
C PRO A 320 7.15 4.02 -2.67
N ARG A 321 7.52 2.73 -2.57
CA ARG A 321 8.77 2.28 -1.97
C ARG A 321 9.56 1.42 -2.93
N GLU A 322 10.86 1.64 -3.01
CA GLU A 322 11.79 0.76 -3.70
C GLU A 322 12.04 -0.49 -2.84
N VAL A 323 11.88 -1.66 -3.45
CA VAL A 323 12.15 -2.95 -2.82
C VAL A 323 13.58 -3.37 -3.15
N ARG A 324 14.38 -3.69 -2.12
CA ARG A 324 15.74 -4.19 -2.28
C ARG A 324 15.94 -5.48 -1.51
N LEU A 325 16.62 -6.44 -2.14
CA LEU A 325 17.02 -7.69 -1.51
C LEU A 325 18.32 -7.49 -0.73
N MET A 326 18.33 -7.96 0.52
CA MET A 326 19.50 -7.97 1.38
C MET A 326 20.25 -9.31 1.28
N GLU A 327 21.53 -9.34 1.67
CA GLU A 327 22.36 -10.55 1.66
C GLU A 327 21.78 -11.70 2.49
N ASP A 328 21.03 -11.39 3.55
CA ASP A 328 20.38 -12.38 4.43
C ASP A 328 19.01 -12.85 3.90
N GLY A 329 18.61 -12.42 2.70
CA GLY A 329 17.33 -12.77 2.08
C GLY A 329 16.15 -11.93 2.58
N THR A 330 16.33 -11.01 3.52
CA THR A 330 15.30 -10.05 3.93
C THR A 330 15.15 -8.92 2.91
N LEU A 331 14.06 -8.15 3.03
CA LEU A 331 13.78 -7.03 2.13
C LEU A 331 13.90 -5.68 2.84
N GLN A 332 14.31 -4.68 2.09
CA GLN A 332 14.22 -3.26 2.44
C GLN A 332 13.11 -2.62 1.59
N PHE A 333 12.39 -1.66 2.18
CA PHE A 333 11.32 -0.90 1.52
C PHE A 333 11.58 0.59 1.72
N ARG A 334 12.28 1.21 0.76
CA ARG A 334 12.73 2.61 0.84
C ARG A 334 11.75 3.54 0.15
N PRO A 335 11.33 4.65 0.75
CA PRO A 335 10.59 5.68 0.03
C PRO A 335 11.31 6.09 -1.25
N ILE A 336 10.54 6.36 -2.29
CA ILE A 336 11.10 6.80 -3.58
C ILE A 336 11.92 8.09 -3.44
N GLU A 337 12.99 8.18 -4.22
CA GLU A 337 13.89 9.35 -4.22
C GLU A 337 13.22 10.62 -4.76
N GLU A 338 12.17 10.47 -5.56
CA GLU A 338 11.38 11.54 -6.17
C GLU A 338 10.81 12.50 -5.13
N ILE A 339 10.59 12.05 -3.88
CA ILE A 339 10.14 12.89 -2.76
C ILE A 339 11.04 14.12 -2.56
N ARG A 340 12.30 14.06 -2.99
CA ARG A 340 13.23 15.18 -2.90
C ARG A 340 12.81 16.37 -3.74
N SER A 341 12.06 16.16 -4.82
CA SER A 341 11.61 17.23 -5.73
C SER A 341 10.60 18.18 -5.09
N ILE A 342 9.91 17.73 -4.05
CA ILE A 342 8.89 18.52 -3.33
C ILE A 342 9.38 19.06 -1.99
N ARG A 343 10.67 18.92 -1.66
CA ARG A 343 11.26 19.47 -0.43
C ARG A 343 11.35 21.00 -0.49
N GLU A 344 11.10 21.60 0.67
CA GLU A 344 11.31 23.03 0.94
C GLU A 344 11.80 23.21 2.39
N ASP A 345 12.15 24.44 2.78
CA ASP A 345 12.47 24.83 4.16
C ASP A 345 13.44 23.89 4.88
N ALA A 346 14.59 23.63 4.27
CA ALA A 346 15.61 22.73 4.80
C ALA A 346 16.16 23.20 6.15
N TYR A 347 16.17 22.32 7.14
CA TYR A 347 16.86 22.48 8.40
C TYR A 347 17.89 21.35 8.58
N ARG A 348 19.06 21.70 9.15
CA ARG A 348 20.14 20.74 9.41
C ARG A 348 20.80 21.03 10.73
N GLU A 349 21.12 19.98 11.46
CA GLU A 349 21.90 20.01 12.68
C GLU A 349 22.83 18.81 12.71
N ASP A 350 24.14 19.05 12.88
CA ASP A 350 25.15 17.99 12.77
C ASP A 350 25.04 16.97 13.91
N ALA A 351 24.82 17.46 15.13
CA ALA A 351 24.65 16.58 16.30
C ALA A 351 23.88 17.28 17.44
N LEU A 352 23.09 16.48 18.15
CA LEU A 352 22.34 16.86 19.34
C LEU A 352 22.60 15.84 20.45
N LEU A 353 23.04 16.32 21.62
CA LEU A 353 23.16 15.48 22.81
C LEU A 353 21.91 15.62 23.68
N LEU A 354 21.19 14.54 23.82
CA LEU A 354 19.98 14.47 24.64
C LEU A 354 20.36 14.11 26.10
N GLU A 355 20.09 15.02 27.02
CA GLU A 355 20.19 14.77 28.46
C GLU A 355 18.96 14.00 28.96
N PRO A 356 19.11 13.13 29.99
CA PRO A 356 17.99 12.32 30.48
C PRO A 356 16.80 13.15 30.92
N GLY A 357 15.60 12.81 30.36
CA GLY A 357 14.32 13.42 30.71
C GLY A 357 14.11 14.85 30.23
N LYS A 358 15.03 15.43 29.45
CA LYS A 358 14.88 16.74 28.86
C LYS A 358 14.29 16.62 27.46
N GLU A 359 13.27 17.41 27.18
CA GLU A 359 12.67 17.53 25.85
C GLU A 359 13.47 18.51 24.97
N TYR A 360 13.71 18.12 23.73
CA TYR A 360 14.36 18.92 22.69
C TYR A 360 13.43 19.05 21.52
N ASP A 361 12.98 20.28 21.23
CA ASP A 361 12.10 20.56 20.11
C ASP A 361 12.82 20.27 18.77
N LEU A 362 12.16 19.55 17.88
CA LEU A 362 12.60 19.32 16.51
C LEU A 362 11.86 20.29 15.57
N LYS A 363 12.51 20.64 14.47
CA LYS A 363 11.95 21.52 13.44
C LYS A 363 11.84 20.77 12.13
N ALA A 364 10.68 20.81 11.49
CA ALA A 364 10.50 20.28 10.14
C ALA A 364 9.30 20.95 9.47
N GLY A 365 9.57 21.78 8.45
CA GLY A 365 8.54 22.50 7.72
C GLY A 365 7.54 23.25 8.62
N ASP A 366 6.26 23.07 8.35
CA ASP A 366 5.16 23.61 9.16
C ASP A 366 4.72 22.67 10.31
N GLY A 367 5.47 21.61 10.57
CA GLY A 367 5.12 20.60 11.59
C GLY A 367 4.01 19.63 11.19
N VAL A 368 3.42 19.78 10.01
CA VAL A 368 2.32 18.95 9.49
C VAL A 368 2.79 18.06 8.35
N ALA A 369 3.20 18.64 7.23
CA ALA A 369 3.74 17.89 6.09
C ALA A 369 5.26 18.06 6.01
N TYR A 370 5.99 17.02 6.37
CA TYR A 370 7.44 17.09 6.47
C TYR A 370 8.13 15.76 6.25
N GLU A 371 9.41 15.85 5.93
CA GLU A 371 10.38 14.77 6.01
C GLU A 371 11.37 15.08 7.12
N LEU A 372 11.66 14.09 7.99
CA LEU A 372 12.65 14.16 9.05
C LEU A 372 13.55 12.94 8.97
N LYS A 373 14.86 13.17 8.93
CA LYS A 373 15.91 12.15 8.96
C LYS A 373 16.87 12.41 10.10
N MET A 374 17.30 11.35 10.78
CA MET A 374 18.33 11.42 11.81
C MET A 374 18.98 10.06 12.01
N LYS A 375 20.12 10.05 12.68
CA LYS A 375 20.81 8.83 13.11
C LYS A 375 21.06 8.86 14.61
N ILE A 376 20.77 7.74 15.26
CA ILE A 376 21.14 7.52 16.66
C ILE A 376 22.52 6.89 16.67
N ASP A 377 23.50 7.55 17.28
CA ASP A 377 24.84 7.00 17.49
C ASP A 377 24.80 6.00 18.66
N LEU A 378 24.81 4.71 18.35
CA LEU A 378 24.71 3.63 19.32
C LEU A 378 26.00 3.42 20.13
N GLU A 379 27.16 3.91 19.63
CA GLU A 379 28.43 3.81 20.35
C GLU A 379 28.56 4.87 21.48
N HIS A 380 27.84 6.01 21.33
CA HIS A 380 27.87 7.13 22.29
C HIS A 380 26.50 7.39 22.94
N THR A 381 25.62 6.38 22.97
CA THR A 381 24.30 6.42 23.60
C THR A 381 24.22 5.37 24.70
N ASP A 382 23.91 5.80 25.94
CA ASP A 382 23.69 4.91 27.07
C ASP A 382 22.22 4.93 27.56
N ALA A 383 21.38 5.73 26.92
CA ALA A 383 19.95 5.78 27.18
C ALA A 383 19.28 4.40 27.00
N SER A 384 18.34 4.09 27.87
CA SER A 384 17.53 2.87 27.71
C SER A 384 16.54 2.97 26.56
N ARG A 385 16.01 4.18 26.35
CA ARG A 385 15.01 4.48 25.32
C ARG A 385 15.22 5.89 24.76
N ILE A 386 14.82 6.05 23.51
CA ILE A 386 14.66 7.35 22.86
C ILE A 386 13.19 7.47 22.48
N GLU A 387 12.56 8.57 22.84
CA GLU A 387 11.15 8.83 22.60
C GLU A 387 10.99 10.05 21.69
N LEU A 388 10.23 9.88 20.61
CA LEU A 388 9.82 10.98 19.73
C LEU A 388 8.31 11.19 19.92
N MET A 389 7.95 12.45 20.10
CA MET A 389 6.56 12.91 20.07
C MET A 389 6.35 13.65 18.76
N LEU A 390 5.38 13.18 17.98
CA LEU A 390 5.09 13.65 16.64
C LEU A 390 3.65 14.13 16.57
N ARG A 391 3.39 15.14 15.76
CA ARG A 391 2.06 15.69 15.57
C ARG A 391 1.36 15.96 16.91
N GLY A 392 2.01 16.78 17.77
CA GLY A 392 1.55 17.08 19.13
C GLY A 392 1.00 18.50 19.30
N ASP A 393 0.11 18.68 20.31
CA ASP A 393 -0.41 20.01 20.75
C ASP A 393 -0.29 20.19 22.27
N GLY A 394 0.49 19.34 22.94
CA GLY A 394 0.63 19.29 24.39
C GLY A 394 -0.33 18.33 25.10
N GLN A 395 -1.47 18.01 24.51
CA GLN A 395 -2.43 17.01 25.01
C GLN A 395 -2.47 15.77 24.12
N ARG A 396 -2.57 15.98 22.83
CA ARG A 396 -2.63 14.92 21.79
C ARG A 396 -1.24 14.73 21.20
N ARG A 397 -0.92 13.52 20.78
CA ARG A 397 0.37 13.17 20.16
C ARG A 397 0.39 11.76 19.60
N THR A 398 1.22 11.54 18.61
CA THR A 398 1.72 10.23 18.24
C THR A 398 3.08 10.02 18.91
N ARG A 399 3.25 8.90 19.61
CA ARG A 399 4.48 8.59 20.34
C ARG A 399 5.25 7.45 19.70
N CYS A 400 6.48 7.71 19.26
CA CYS A 400 7.40 6.68 18.83
C CYS A 400 8.42 6.41 19.97
N VAL A 401 8.61 5.13 20.33
CA VAL A 401 9.56 4.70 21.35
C VAL A 401 10.54 3.70 20.73
N ILE A 402 11.81 4.08 20.70
CA ILE A 402 12.92 3.23 20.33
C ILE A 402 13.54 2.70 21.63
N ASP A 403 13.22 1.46 22.00
CA ASP A 403 13.70 0.78 23.20
C ASP A 403 14.99 0.02 22.85
N LEU A 404 16.13 0.61 23.18
CA LEU A 404 17.44 0.06 22.87
C LEU A 404 17.77 -1.18 23.72
N LYS A 405 17.22 -1.28 24.95
CA LYS A 405 17.41 -2.45 25.81
C LYS A 405 16.64 -3.67 25.34
N LYS A 406 15.41 -3.45 24.85
CA LYS A 406 14.57 -4.52 24.31
C LYS A 406 14.82 -4.80 22.84
N ALA A 407 15.62 -3.96 22.18
CA ALA A 407 15.79 -3.97 20.73
C ALA A 407 14.42 -4.00 19.99
N GLN A 408 13.58 -3.01 20.30
CA GLN A 408 12.22 -2.91 19.79
C GLN A 408 11.86 -1.45 19.49
N ILE A 409 11.12 -1.21 18.44
CA ILE A 409 10.43 0.06 18.21
C ILE A 409 8.93 -0.12 18.37
N SER A 410 8.26 0.90 18.90
CA SER A 410 6.80 0.97 18.95
C SER A 410 6.32 2.35 18.57
N VAL A 411 5.19 2.41 17.86
CA VAL A 411 4.53 3.66 17.52
C VAL A 411 3.09 3.61 18.01
N ASP A 412 2.76 4.53 18.92
CA ASP A 412 1.47 4.62 19.60
C ASP A 412 0.70 5.86 19.12
N ARG A 413 -0.43 5.62 18.45
CA ARG A 413 -1.36 6.66 18.00
C ARG A 413 -2.60 6.81 18.89
N SER A 414 -2.68 6.11 20.01
CA SER A 414 -3.88 6.06 20.85
C SER A 414 -4.32 7.41 21.41
N LEU A 415 -3.38 8.38 21.49
CA LEU A 415 -3.62 9.75 21.90
C LEU A 415 -3.45 10.77 20.76
N ALA A 416 -3.35 10.33 19.52
CA ALA A 416 -3.12 11.22 18.37
C ALA A 416 -4.37 12.03 18.01
N ASP A 417 -5.51 11.38 18.00
CA ASP A 417 -6.80 11.92 17.60
C ASP A 417 -7.95 11.23 18.35
N GLY A 418 -9.17 11.50 17.97
CA GLY A 418 -10.36 10.85 18.55
C GLY A 418 -10.83 9.59 17.82
N TRP A 419 -10.18 9.20 16.73
CA TRP A 419 -10.64 8.17 15.80
C TRP A 419 -9.75 6.94 15.77
N SER A 420 -8.45 7.13 15.47
CA SER A 420 -7.48 6.04 15.37
C SER A 420 -6.90 5.67 16.73
N LYS A 421 -6.61 4.38 16.92
CA LYS A 421 -5.99 3.87 18.16
C LYS A 421 -5.07 2.71 17.83
N GLY A 422 -4.23 2.38 18.78
CA GLY A 422 -3.38 1.20 18.71
C GLY A 422 -1.89 1.52 18.81
N VAL A 423 -1.13 0.48 19.08
CA VAL A 423 0.32 0.51 19.21
C VAL A 423 0.91 -0.55 18.29
N SER A 424 1.58 -0.13 17.23
CA SER A 424 2.35 -1.05 16.39
C SER A 424 3.73 -1.30 17.01
N ARG A 425 4.31 -2.49 16.78
CA ARG A 425 5.61 -2.89 17.32
C ARG A 425 6.38 -3.73 16.33
N SER A 426 7.71 -3.49 16.24
CA SER A 426 8.61 -4.34 15.51
C SER A 426 9.94 -4.55 16.24
N PRO A 427 10.64 -5.67 16.00
CA PRO A 427 11.99 -5.87 16.52
C PRO A 427 12.99 -4.96 15.79
N LEU A 428 14.07 -4.58 16.47
CA LEU A 428 15.21 -3.88 15.88
C LEU A 428 16.43 -4.82 15.85
N PHE A 429 17.14 -4.83 14.74
CA PHE A 429 18.36 -5.65 14.58
C PHE A 429 19.61 -4.81 14.89
N LEU A 430 19.87 -4.55 16.16
CA LEU A 430 20.94 -3.65 16.63
C LEU A 430 22.33 -4.28 16.69
N LYS A 431 22.44 -5.62 16.57
CA LYS A 431 23.72 -6.32 16.68
C LYS A 431 24.71 -5.84 15.62
N ASN A 432 25.91 -5.44 16.06
CA ASN A 432 27.01 -4.93 15.23
C ASN A 432 26.70 -3.59 14.50
N LYS A 433 25.60 -2.93 14.79
CA LYS A 433 25.31 -1.60 14.26
C LYS A 433 25.99 -0.53 15.13
N LYS A 434 26.58 0.47 14.48
CA LYS A 434 27.11 1.66 15.12
C LYS A 434 26.11 2.79 15.18
N LYS A 435 25.22 2.81 14.20
CA LYS A 435 24.16 3.83 14.07
C LYS A 435 22.83 3.18 13.72
N LEU A 436 21.75 3.75 14.19
CA LEU A 436 20.38 3.41 13.82
C LEU A 436 19.77 4.61 13.09
N ASP A 437 19.37 4.45 11.86
CA ASP A 437 18.66 5.44 11.07
C ASP A 437 17.19 5.55 11.50
N VAL A 438 16.67 6.75 11.44
CA VAL A 438 15.25 7.08 11.60
C VAL A 438 14.88 8.03 10.49
N HIS A 439 13.87 7.67 9.71
CA HIS A 439 13.32 8.48 8.63
C HIS A 439 11.80 8.56 8.80
N ILE A 440 11.24 9.74 8.84
CA ILE A 440 9.81 9.99 9.03
C ILE A 440 9.29 10.83 7.88
N LEU A 441 8.17 10.40 7.32
CA LEU A 441 7.34 11.15 6.40
C LEU A 441 6.01 11.43 7.10
N SER A 442 5.65 12.69 7.24
CA SER A 442 4.37 13.14 7.77
C SER A 442 3.57 13.85 6.70
N ASP A 443 2.30 13.58 6.64
CA ASP A 443 1.35 14.32 5.82
C ASP A 443 0.16 14.76 6.66
N GLN A 444 -0.84 15.35 6.06
CA GLN A 444 -1.99 15.96 6.75
C GLN A 444 -2.66 14.98 7.71
N SER A 445 -2.88 13.74 7.30
CA SER A 445 -3.56 12.72 8.09
C SER A 445 -2.83 11.37 8.13
N SER A 446 -1.50 11.38 7.97
CA SER A 446 -0.69 10.16 8.02
C SER A 446 0.72 10.37 8.56
N LEU A 447 1.30 9.29 9.07
CA LEU A 447 2.71 9.17 9.42
C LEU A 447 3.26 7.86 8.85
N GLU A 448 4.41 7.92 8.18
CA GLU A 448 5.20 6.77 7.81
C GLU A 448 6.59 6.87 8.47
N LEU A 449 6.95 5.90 9.27
CA LEU A 449 8.24 5.82 9.94
C LEU A 449 9.03 4.63 9.38
N PHE A 450 10.28 4.88 9.04
CA PHE A 450 11.23 3.92 8.51
C PHE A 450 12.48 3.89 9.38
N THR A 451 12.97 2.70 9.69
CA THR A 451 14.20 2.53 10.46
C THR A 451 14.87 1.20 10.15
N ASP A 452 16.02 0.94 10.80
CA ASP A 452 16.77 -0.30 10.67
C ASP A 452 17.09 -0.65 9.22
N ASP A 453 17.68 0.31 8.49
CA ASP A 453 17.97 0.22 7.06
C ASP A 453 16.71 -0.05 6.22
N TYR A 454 15.57 0.56 6.57
CA TYR A 454 14.27 0.41 5.89
C TYR A 454 13.71 -1.03 5.90
N ARG A 455 14.12 -1.85 6.87
CA ARG A 455 13.53 -3.17 7.13
C ARG A 455 12.35 -3.11 8.09
N ASN A 456 12.30 -2.06 8.91
CA ASN A 456 11.22 -1.81 9.86
C ASN A 456 10.49 -0.52 9.49
N ASN A 457 9.28 -0.67 8.99
CA ASN A 457 8.43 0.42 8.56
C ASN A 457 7.12 0.39 9.34
N HIS A 458 6.62 1.57 9.69
CA HIS A 458 5.36 1.73 10.42
C HIS A 458 4.53 2.82 9.75
N SER A 459 3.52 2.41 9.01
CA SER A 459 2.56 3.31 8.38
C SER A 459 1.27 3.41 9.19
N MET A 460 0.76 4.62 9.34
CA MET A 460 -0.46 4.82 10.10
C MET A 460 -1.22 6.08 9.73
N ASN A 461 -2.52 5.98 9.78
CA ASN A 461 -3.41 7.13 9.77
C ASN A 461 -3.36 7.84 11.13
N VAL A 462 -3.24 9.15 11.06
CA VAL A 462 -3.25 10.05 12.22
C VAL A 462 -4.07 11.27 11.83
N PHE A 463 -5.32 11.33 12.26
CA PHE A 463 -6.23 12.42 11.91
C PHE A 463 -6.01 13.66 12.79
N ALA A 464 -4.76 14.14 12.81
CA ALA A 464 -4.34 15.28 13.59
C ALA A 464 -4.68 16.59 12.89
N GLY A 465 -5.19 17.57 13.64
CA GLY A 465 -5.42 18.90 13.13
C GLY A 465 -4.11 19.67 12.84
N ASN A 466 -4.22 20.81 12.17
CA ASN A 466 -3.05 21.67 11.88
C ASN A 466 -2.40 22.26 13.13
N GLU A 467 -3.16 22.38 14.23
CA GLU A 467 -2.66 22.82 15.54
C GLU A 467 -1.77 21.76 16.23
N GLN A 468 -1.76 20.53 15.74
CA GLN A 468 -0.87 19.47 16.20
C GLN A 468 0.41 19.47 15.35
N ASP A 469 1.19 20.52 15.48
CA ASP A 469 2.40 20.81 14.69
C ASP A 469 3.71 20.63 15.46
N ARG A 470 3.62 20.44 16.80
CA ARG A 470 4.81 20.27 17.65
C ARG A 470 5.39 18.86 17.56
N MET A 471 6.72 18.80 17.52
CA MET A 471 7.47 17.57 17.66
C MET A 471 8.67 17.79 18.58
N TYR A 472 9.01 16.77 19.37
CA TYR A 472 10.21 16.79 20.21
C TYR A 472 10.76 15.38 20.42
N ILE A 473 12.03 15.34 20.85
CA ILE A 473 12.76 14.11 21.18
C ILE A 473 13.32 14.18 22.59
N CYS A 474 13.34 13.05 23.31
CA CYS A 474 13.98 12.93 24.60
C CYS A 474 14.66 11.57 24.80
N ALA A 475 15.68 11.55 25.67
CA ALA A 475 16.34 10.35 26.12
C ALA A 475 15.84 9.95 27.52
N VAL A 476 15.75 8.65 27.81
CA VAL A 476 15.26 8.10 29.08
C VAL A 476 16.32 7.18 29.67
N ASP A 477 16.61 7.34 30.97
CA ASP A 477 17.57 6.54 31.74
C ASP A 477 18.99 6.52 31.15
N GLY A 478 19.50 7.68 30.74
CA GLY A 478 20.80 7.87 30.14
C GLY A 478 20.79 8.94 29.04
N GLN A 479 21.96 9.23 28.49
CA GLN A 479 22.14 10.21 27.40
C GLN A 479 22.04 9.51 26.05
N ALA A 480 21.61 10.27 25.04
CA ALA A 480 21.64 9.80 23.65
C ALA A 480 22.28 10.85 22.73
N ARG A 481 23.11 10.39 21.81
CA ARG A 481 23.67 11.21 20.75
C ARG A 481 22.91 10.97 19.46
N ILE A 482 22.34 12.05 18.94
CA ILE A 482 21.66 12.05 17.63
C ILE A 482 22.54 12.82 16.65
N GLU A 483 22.70 12.29 15.46
CA GLU A 483 23.55 12.86 14.41
C GLU A 483 22.80 12.97 13.09
N ASP A 484 23.37 13.78 12.18
CA ASP A 484 22.88 13.95 10.82
C ASP A 484 21.37 14.29 10.78
N ILE A 485 20.92 15.23 11.61
CA ILE A 485 19.53 15.65 11.65
C ILE A 485 19.26 16.52 10.42
N GLU A 486 18.41 16.04 9.55
CA GLU A 486 17.93 16.76 8.37
C GLU A 486 16.41 16.76 8.35
N SER A 487 15.80 17.90 8.10
CA SER A 487 14.36 17.98 7.90
C SER A 487 14.00 18.96 6.78
N TYR A 488 12.83 18.73 6.20
CA TYR A 488 12.30 19.49 5.07
C TYR A 488 10.78 19.61 5.22
N GLY A 489 10.22 20.77 4.91
CA GLY A 489 8.82 20.87 4.55
C GLY A 489 8.55 20.15 3.24
N LEU A 490 7.33 19.61 3.05
CA LEU A 490 6.93 18.95 1.82
C LEU A 490 5.77 19.71 1.17
N LYS A 491 5.97 20.08 -0.11
CA LYS A 491 4.99 20.82 -0.90
C LYS A 491 3.76 19.99 -1.22
N ARG A 492 2.66 20.66 -1.39
CA ARG A 492 1.43 20.06 -1.92
C ARG A 492 1.62 19.71 -3.41
N THR A 493 1.26 18.48 -3.76
CA THR A 493 1.23 17.98 -5.15
C THR A 493 -0.17 17.49 -5.56
N MET A 494 -1.11 17.44 -4.59
CA MET A 494 -2.46 16.93 -4.74
C MET A 494 -3.51 18.01 -4.49
#